data_3c881a92400b76f9fd16faa973c30e54
#
_entry.id   3c881a92400b76f9fd16faa973c30e54
#
_cell.length_a   1.000
_cell.length_b   1.000
_cell.length_c   1.000
_cell.angle_alpha   90.00
_cell.angle_beta   90.00
_cell.angle_gamma   90.00
#
_symmetry.space_group_name_H-M   'P 1'
#
loop_
_entity.id
_entity.type
_entity.pdbx_description
1 polymer ?
#
loop_
_entity_poly.entity_id
_entity_poly.type
_entity_poly.pdbx_seq_one_letter_code
_entity_poly.pdbx_strand_id
1 'polypeptide(L)'
;MNQPIRCDESPQWLRLRALYENEGRTLDMRQAFAADAQRFAHFSQAAPHVFADLSKNLWDQQTEALLLDMAAHCGLEAHRDAMLRGDPINSTEQRAVLHTLLRRPRGLVLPGDRPEVADDLVQVHATLDAMLAYAEAVRADEGITDVVNIGIGGSDLGPHMAVLALEAYRAQGKRLHFVSNIDGHELHAVLQSLKPEHTLFLVASKTFTTVETMTNARSALAWFHAQGG
;
A
#
# COMPACT_ATOMS: atom_id res chain seq x y z
N MET A 1 1.60 -26.21 15.08
CA MET A 1 1.35 -24.75 15.06
C MET A 1 0.01 -24.50 15.71
N ASN A 2 -0.05 -23.69 16.76
CA ASN A 2 -1.34 -23.31 17.36
C ASN A 2 -2.14 -22.54 16.31
N GLN A 3 -3.44 -22.82 16.24
CA GLN A 3 -4.34 -22.02 15.41
C GLN A 3 -4.25 -20.55 15.84
N PRO A 4 -4.27 -19.60 14.90
CA PRO A 4 -4.27 -18.19 15.25
C PRO A 4 -5.48 -17.89 16.12
N ILE A 5 -5.24 -17.18 17.23
CA ILE A 5 -6.31 -16.75 18.12
C ILE A 5 -7.20 -15.78 17.35
N ARG A 6 -8.48 -16.08 17.27
CA ARG A 6 -9.47 -15.19 16.69
C ARG A 6 -9.74 -14.04 17.66
N CYS A 7 -9.41 -12.82 17.26
CA CYS A 7 -9.58 -11.64 18.11
C CYS A 7 -11.04 -11.42 18.52
N ASP A 8 -11.99 -11.69 17.61
CA ASP A 8 -13.45 -11.53 17.84
C ASP A 8 -14.06 -12.59 18.76
N GLU A 9 -13.32 -13.62 19.14
CA GLU A 9 -13.72 -14.66 20.11
C GLU A 9 -13.00 -14.52 21.45
N SER A 10 -12.11 -13.53 21.59
CA SER A 10 -11.31 -13.33 22.79
C SER A 10 -12.15 -12.72 23.94
N PRO A 11 -11.79 -12.98 25.20
CA PRO A 11 -12.40 -12.30 26.35
C PRO A 11 -12.24 -10.78 26.30
N GLN A 12 -11.15 -10.29 25.72
CA GLN A 12 -10.89 -8.86 25.52
C GLN A 12 -11.88 -8.24 24.56
N TRP A 13 -12.20 -8.92 23.46
CA TRP A 13 -13.24 -8.48 22.53
C TRP A 13 -14.61 -8.38 23.20
N LEU A 14 -14.96 -9.36 24.00
CA LEU A 14 -16.25 -9.36 24.73
C LEU A 14 -16.34 -8.17 25.69
N ARG A 15 -15.25 -7.86 26.41
CA ARG A 15 -15.19 -6.67 27.28
C ARG A 15 -15.29 -5.38 26.51
N LEU A 16 -14.56 -5.26 25.39
CA LEU A 16 -14.58 -4.07 24.52
C LEU A 16 -15.99 -3.85 23.96
N ARG A 17 -16.63 -4.92 23.50
CA ARG A 17 -18.00 -4.87 23.01
C ARG A 17 -18.99 -4.43 24.10
N ALA A 18 -18.87 -4.98 25.30
CA ALA A 18 -19.71 -4.60 26.43
C ALA A 18 -19.51 -3.12 26.81
N LEU A 19 -18.27 -2.62 26.82
CA LEU A 19 -17.98 -1.21 27.07
C LEU A 19 -18.62 -0.32 25.99
N TYR A 20 -18.49 -0.70 24.72
CA TYR A 20 -19.10 0.04 23.61
C TYR A 20 -20.63 0.10 23.73
N GLU A 21 -21.29 -1.04 24.01
CA GLU A 21 -22.74 -1.11 24.13
C GLU A 21 -23.28 -0.30 25.32
N ASN A 22 -22.56 -0.25 26.43
CA ASN A 22 -22.98 0.42 27.66
C ASN A 22 -22.64 1.93 27.65
N GLU A 23 -21.50 2.32 27.13
CA GLU A 23 -20.95 3.67 27.28
C GLU A 23 -20.49 4.28 25.94
N GLY A 24 -19.76 3.53 25.12
CA GLY A 24 -19.12 4.05 23.90
C GLY A 24 -20.08 4.59 22.87
N ARG A 25 -21.25 3.96 22.70
CA ARG A 25 -22.30 4.40 21.76
C ARG A 25 -22.83 5.80 22.02
N THR A 26 -22.80 6.23 23.28
CA THR A 26 -23.36 7.49 23.74
C THR A 26 -22.31 8.50 24.13
N LEU A 27 -21.04 8.23 23.89
CA LEU A 27 -19.93 9.13 24.21
C LEU A 27 -20.09 10.46 23.47
N ASP A 28 -20.35 11.53 24.25
CA ASP A 28 -20.37 12.89 23.70
C ASP A 28 -18.95 13.48 23.72
N MET A 29 -18.41 13.74 22.55
CA MET A 29 -17.04 14.22 22.37
C MET A 29 -16.82 15.58 23.04
N ARG A 30 -17.82 16.46 23.08
CA ARG A 30 -17.72 17.76 23.75
C ARG A 30 -17.59 17.59 25.27
N GLN A 31 -18.36 16.66 25.84
CA GLN A 31 -18.23 16.31 27.26
C GLN A 31 -16.90 15.64 27.56
N ALA A 32 -16.41 14.77 26.69
CA ALA A 32 -15.11 14.13 26.83
C ALA A 32 -13.97 15.16 26.87
N PHE A 33 -13.99 16.18 26.01
CA PHE A 33 -13.02 17.29 26.07
C PHE A 33 -13.21 18.22 27.27
N ALA A 34 -14.43 18.42 27.70
CA ALA A 34 -14.72 19.24 28.91
C ALA A 34 -14.26 18.52 30.19
N ALA A 35 -14.36 17.19 30.25
CA ALA A 35 -13.93 16.37 31.37
C ALA A 35 -12.41 16.17 31.47
N ASP A 36 -11.72 16.19 30.32
CA ASP A 36 -10.26 15.99 30.24
C ASP A 36 -9.63 17.10 29.40
N ALA A 37 -9.11 18.13 30.03
CA ALA A 37 -8.39 19.23 29.38
C ALA A 37 -7.10 18.77 28.67
N GLN A 38 -6.56 17.61 29.03
CA GLN A 38 -5.37 17.01 28.42
C GLN A 38 -5.72 15.97 27.34
N ARG A 39 -6.99 15.81 26.98
CA ARG A 39 -7.44 14.78 26.05
C ARG A 39 -6.65 14.77 24.74
N PHE A 40 -6.37 15.94 24.18
CA PHE A 40 -5.55 16.04 22.98
C PHE A 40 -4.14 15.45 23.21
N ALA A 41 -3.48 15.81 24.31
CA ALA A 41 -2.15 15.31 24.62
C ALA A 41 -2.14 13.81 24.93
N HIS A 42 -3.17 13.30 25.64
CA HIS A 42 -3.31 11.88 25.98
C HIS A 42 -3.49 10.99 24.75
N PHE A 43 -4.24 11.46 23.75
CA PHE A 43 -4.60 10.68 22.56
C PHE A 43 -3.90 11.15 21.30
N SER A 44 -2.79 11.87 21.41
CA SER A 44 -1.95 12.25 20.29
C SER A 44 -0.57 11.64 20.41
N GLN A 45 -0.04 11.14 19.29
CA GLN A 45 1.28 10.53 19.24
C GLN A 45 2.07 11.02 18.03
N ALA A 46 3.34 11.32 18.26
CA ALA A 46 4.29 11.64 17.20
C ALA A 46 5.20 10.44 16.92
N ALA A 47 5.32 10.08 15.66
CA ALA A 47 6.29 9.14 15.14
C ALA A 47 7.08 9.84 14.01
N PRO A 48 8.24 9.30 13.56
CA PRO A 48 8.98 9.90 12.46
C PRO A 48 8.08 10.14 11.25
N HIS A 49 7.95 11.41 10.83
CA HIS A 49 7.15 11.86 9.68
C HIS A 49 5.62 11.67 9.79
N VAL A 50 5.10 11.24 10.95
CA VAL A 50 3.67 11.05 11.17
C VAL A 50 3.29 11.62 12.54
N PHE A 51 2.20 12.39 12.56
CA PHE A 51 1.52 12.79 13.79
C PHE A 51 0.09 12.25 13.75
N ALA A 52 -0.29 11.47 14.75
CA ALA A 52 -1.62 10.92 14.89
C ALA A 52 -2.38 11.64 16.01
N ASP A 53 -3.46 12.33 15.67
CA ASP A 53 -4.43 12.87 16.62
C ASP A 53 -5.65 11.96 16.67
N LEU A 54 -5.72 11.15 17.71
CA LEU A 54 -6.83 10.23 18.00
C LEU A 54 -7.82 10.80 19.00
N SER A 55 -7.63 12.03 19.46
CA SER A 55 -8.44 12.67 20.52
C SER A 55 -9.93 12.80 20.16
N LYS A 56 -10.26 12.79 18.86
CA LYS A 56 -11.63 12.87 18.36
C LYS A 56 -12.28 11.53 18.03
N ASN A 57 -11.57 10.43 18.29
CA ASN A 57 -12.17 9.09 18.18
C ASN A 57 -13.10 8.85 19.37
N LEU A 58 -14.12 8.00 19.13
CA LEU A 58 -15.11 7.61 20.15
C LEU A 58 -14.50 6.59 21.12
N TRP A 59 -13.43 6.95 21.80
CA TRP A 59 -12.79 6.15 22.83
C TRP A 59 -12.27 7.00 23.99
N ASP A 60 -12.03 6.34 25.08
CA ASP A 60 -11.43 6.87 26.31
C ASP A 60 -10.23 5.99 26.73
N GLN A 61 -9.63 6.29 27.87
CA GLN A 61 -8.48 5.53 28.40
C GLN A 61 -8.82 4.06 28.68
N GLN A 62 -10.04 3.75 29.07
CA GLN A 62 -10.45 2.39 29.31
C GLN A 62 -10.56 1.59 28.00
N THR A 63 -11.12 2.22 26.97
CA THR A 63 -11.17 1.65 25.61
C THR A 63 -9.77 1.40 25.07
N GLU A 64 -8.85 2.37 25.20
CA GLU A 64 -7.45 2.22 24.80
C GLU A 64 -6.77 1.05 25.49
N ALA A 65 -6.91 0.96 26.81
CA ALA A 65 -6.33 -0.14 27.60
C ALA A 65 -6.85 -1.51 27.14
N LEU A 66 -8.16 -1.63 26.86
CA LEU A 66 -8.75 -2.87 26.33
C LEU A 66 -8.28 -3.20 24.92
N LEU A 67 -8.08 -2.21 24.05
CA LEU A 67 -7.53 -2.43 22.70
C LEU A 67 -6.08 -2.91 22.76
N LEU A 68 -5.26 -2.34 23.63
CA LEU A 68 -3.88 -2.77 23.83
C LEU A 68 -3.79 -4.17 24.45
N ASP A 69 -4.65 -4.50 25.45
CA ASP A 69 -4.75 -5.84 26.01
C ASP A 69 -5.17 -6.86 24.94
N MET A 70 -6.12 -6.51 24.08
CA MET A 70 -6.54 -7.37 22.97
C MET A 70 -5.38 -7.59 21.97
N ALA A 71 -4.65 -6.55 21.62
CA ALA A 71 -3.50 -6.65 20.72
C ALA A 71 -2.42 -7.59 21.30
N ALA A 72 -2.12 -7.45 22.59
CA ALA A 72 -1.19 -8.33 23.31
C ALA A 72 -1.70 -9.78 23.35
N HIS A 73 -2.98 -9.98 23.68
CA HIS A 73 -3.60 -11.31 23.73
C HIS A 73 -3.56 -12.01 22.36
N CYS A 74 -3.78 -11.28 21.27
CA CYS A 74 -3.72 -11.80 19.90
C CYS A 74 -2.28 -11.96 19.39
N GLY A 75 -1.27 -11.66 20.19
CA GLY A 75 0.14 -11.85 19.85
C GLY A 75 0.66 -10.90 18.76
N LEU A 76 0.09 -9.67 18.66
CA LEU A 76 0.44 -8.71 17.61
C LEU A 76 1.94 -8.44 17.53
N GLU A 77 2.62 -8.27 18.68
CA GLU A 77 4.06 -8.01 18.72
C GLU A 77 4.87 -9.19 18.16
N ALA A 78 4.53 -10.41 18.57
CA ALA A 78 5.21 -11.60 18.08
C ALA A 78 5.03 -11.77 16.56
N HIS A 79 3.83 -11.49 16.02
CA HIS A 79 3.56 -11.53 14.58
C HIS A 79 4.31 -10.43 13.82
N ARG A 80 4.37 -9.21 14.37
CA ARG A 80 5.16 -8.10 13.82
C ARG A 80 6.63 -8.49 13.74
N ASP A 81 7.18 -9.00 14.83
CA ASP A 81 8.60 -9.34 14.89
C ASP A 81 8.94 -10.52 13.96
N ALA A 82 8.05 -11.51 13.86
CA ALA A 82 8.16 -12.60 12.90
C ALA A 82 8.13 -12.08 11.44
N MET A 83 7.24 -11.15 11.13
CA MET A 83 7.19 -10.50 9.82
C MET A 83 8.50 -9.78 9.49
N LEU A 84 9.02 -9.01 10.45
CA LEU A 84 10.26 -8.24 10.25
C LEU A 84 11.49 -9.13 10.06
N ARG A 85 11.52 -10.31 10.68
CA ARG A 85 12.58 -11.31 10.49
C ARG A 85 12.47 -12.09 9.17
N GLY A 86 11.35 -11.99 8.45
CA GLY A 86 11.09 -12.77 7.24
C GLY A 86 10.56 -14.17 7.51
N ASP A 87 9.97 -14.43 8.68
CA ASP A 87 9.31 -15.70 8.95
C ASP A 87 8.09 -15.90 8.03
N PRO A 88 7.74 -17.15 7.62
CA PRO A 88 6.62 -17.42 6.71
C PRO A 88 5.27 -17.29 7.42
N ILE A 89 4.91 -16.05 7.79
CA ILE A 89 3.69 -15.74 8.54
C ILE A 89 2.42 -15.67 7.66
N ASN A 90 2.54 -15.58 6.36
CA ASN A 90 1.40 -15.67 5.47
C ASN A 90 0.93 -17.11 5.36
N SER A 91 -0.05 -17.47 6.20
CA SER A 91 -0.56 -18.84 6.31
C SER A 91 -1.33 -19.30 5.07
N THR A 92 -1.86 -18.41 4.26
CA THR A 92 -2.63 -18.74 3.04
C THR A 92 -1.72 -19.09 1.86
N GLU A 93 -0.57 -18.43 1.76
CA GLU A 93 0.40 -18.63 0.68
C GLU A 93 1.68 -19.34 1.15
N GLN A 94 1.78 -19.67 2.44
CA GLN A 94 2.89 -20.37 3.08
C GLN A 94 4.25 -19.69 2.82
N ARG A 95 4.30 -18.37 2.88
CA ARG A 95 5.50 -17.59 2.60
C ARG A 95 5.69 -16.39 3.54
N ALA A 96 6.88 -15.82 3.50
CA ALA A 96 7.21 -14.58 4.19
C ALA A 96 6.46 -13.37 3.58
N VAL A 97 6.31 -12.31 4.39
CA VAL A 97 5.75 -11.01 3.98
C VAL A 97 6.90 -10.01 4.00
N LEU A 98 7.42 -9.68 2.81
CA LEU A 98 8.70 -8.97 2.66
C LEU A 98 8.56 -7.50 2.24
N HIS A 99 7.38 -6.89 2.39
CA HIS A 99 7.14 -5.48 2.01
C HIS A 99 8.10 -4.49 2.71
N THR A 100 8.58 -4.84 3.90
CA THR A 100 9.53 -4.04 4.67
C THR A 100 10.88 -3.90 3.97
N LEU A 101 11.29 -4.88 3.13
CA LEU A 101 12.54 -4.86 2.40
C LEU A 101 12.59 -3.74 1.35
N LEU A 102 11.43 -3.31 0.83
CA LEU A 102 11.33 -2.16 -0.10
C LEU A 102 11.77 -0.82 0.55
N ARG A 103 11.84 -0.78 1.86
CA ARG A 103 12.27 0.42 2.64
C ARG A 103 13.59 0.22 3.36
N ARG A 104 14.13 -1.01 3.32
CA ARG A 104 15.37 -1.34 4.02
C ARG A 104 16.56 -0.84 3.23
N PRO A 105 17.54 -0.16 3.86
CA PRO A 105 18.77 0.25 3.19
C PRO A 105 19.53 -0.93 2.58
N ARG A 106 20.21 -0.67 1.48
CA ARG A 106 21.03 -1.66 0.76
C ARG A 106 22.05 -2.30 1.69
N GLY A 107 22.12 -3.63 1.70
CA GLY A 107 23.06 -4.41 2.49
C GLY A 107 22.80 -4.44 4.00
N LEU A 108 21.72 -3.82 4.49
CA LEU A 108 21.39 -3.86 5.91
C LEU A 108 20.70 -5.19 6.27
N VAL A 109 21.45 -6.08 6.89
CA VAL A 109 20.93 -7.30 7.53
C VAL A 109 20.85 -7.04 9.04
N LEU A 110 19.69 -7.36 9.63
CA LEU A 110 19.46 -7.13 11.06
C LEU A 110 19.69 -8.44 11.86
N PRO A 111 20.11 -8.33 13.14
CA PRO A 111 20.16 -9.48 14.01
C PRO A 111 18.80 -10.18 14.10
N GLY A 112 18.79 -11.50 13.86
CA GLY A 112 17.57 -12.30 13.87
C GLY A 112 16.84 -12.41 12.53
N ASP A 113 17.29 -11.72 11.49
CA ASP A 113 16.80 -11.98 10.13
C ASP A 113 17.03 -13.44 9.74
N ARG A 114 16.11 -14.01 8.99
CA ARG A 114 16.32 -15.30 8.35
C ARG A 114 17.40 -15.18 7.26
N PRO A 115 18.17 -16.25 7.00
CA PRO A 115 19.24 -16.21 6.01
C PRO A 115 18.78 -15.75 4.62
N GLU A 116 17.57 -16.12 4.21
CA GLU A 116 17.00 -15.81 2.91
C GLU A 116 16.76 -14.31 2.72
N VAL A 117 16.55 -13.55 3.81
CA VAL A 117 16.30 -12.10 3.77
C VAL A 117 17.45 -11.32 3.13
N ALA A 118 18.69 -11.78 3.29
CA ALA A 118 19.85 -11.14 2.68
C ALA A 118 19.81 -11.23 1.14
N ASP A 119 19.48 -12.40 0.61
CA ASP A 119 19.36 -12.63 -0.83
C ASP A 119 18.15 -11.89 -1.41
N ASP A 120 17.01 -11.91 -0.72
CA ASP A 120 15.81 -11.17 -1.09
C ASP A 120 16.09 -9.66 -1.14
N LEU A 121 16.85 -9.12 -0.18
CA LEU A 121 17.22 -7.70 -0.17
C LEU A 121 18.12 -7.34 -1.36
N VAL A 122 19.07 -8.21 -1.73
CA VAL A 122 19.87 -8.04 -2.94
C VAL A 122 19.00 -7.98 -4.19
N GLN A 123 18.03 -8.90 -4.33
CA GLN A 123 17.12 -8.94 -5.46
C GLN A 123 16.22 -7.69 -5.51
N VAL A 124 15.70 -7.23 -4.38
CA VAL A 124 14.91 -5.99 -4.30
C VAL A 124 15.69 -4.81 -4.86
N HIS A 125 16.92 -4.63 -4.43
CA HIS A 125 17.75 -3.52 -4.88
C HIS A 125 18.22 -3.66 -6.34
N ALA A 126 18.52 -4.87 -6.80
CA ALA A 126 18.85 -5.11 -8.20
C ALA A 126 17.67 -4.79 -9.13
N THR A 127 16.46 -5.18 -8.72
CA THR A 127 15.22 -4.86 -9.45
C THR A 127 14.98 -3.34 -9.47
N LEU A 128 15.18 -2.67 -8.35
CA LEU A 128 15.07 -1.21 -8.29
C LEU A 128 16.07 -0.52 -9.23
N ASP A 129 17.34 -0.95 -9.23
CA ASP A 129 18.36 -0.40 -10.12
C ASP A 129 17.97 -0.59 -11.60
N ALA A 130 17.51 -1.79 -11.97
CA ALA A 130 17.07 -2.08 -13.34
C ALA A 130 15.86 -1.21 -13.74
N MET A 131 14.89 -1.04 -12.82
CA MET A 131 13.73 -0.18 -13.05
C MET A 131 14.11 1.28 -13.24
N LEU A 132 15.01 1.80 -12.42
CA LEU A 132 15.49 3.19 -12.54
C LEU A 132 16.29 3.40 -13.83
N ALA A 133 17.17 2.46 -14.19
CA ALA A 133 17.91 2.52 -15.45
C ALA A 133 16.97 2.51 -16.67
N TYR A 134 15.94 1.67 -16.64
CA TYR A 134 14.93 1.63 -17.70
C TYR A 134 14.14 2.95 -17.76
N ALA A 135 13.75 3.50 -16.62
CA ALA A 135 13.04 4.78 -16.58
C ALA A 135 13.88 5.93 -17.19
N GLU A 136 15.19 5.96 -16.92
CA GLU A 136 16.09 6.94 -17.53
C GLU A 136 16.25 6.70 -19.04
N ALA A 137 16.30 5.45 -19.49
CA ALA A 137 16.33 5.14 -20.93
C ALA A 137 15.06 5.63 -21.64
N VAL A 138 13.88 5.38 -21.05
CA VAL A 138 12.60 5.88 -21.58
C VAL A 138 12.55 7.41 -21.56
N ARG A 139 13.10 8.07 -20.54
CA ARG A 139 13.18 9.55 -20.50
C ARG A 139 14.01 10.12 -21.63
N ALA A 140 15.10 9.46 -21.98
CA ALA A 140 16.04 9.88 -23.02
C ALA A 140 15.55 9.53 -24.44
N ASP A 141 14.64 8.57 -24.59
CA ASP A 141 14.13 8.13 -25.88
C ASP A 141 13.10 9.12 -26.44
N GLU A 142 13.50 9.93 -27.41
CA GLU A 142 12.61 10.89 -28.08
C GLU A 142 11.51 10.21 -28.91
N GLY A 143 11.66 8.94 -29.26
CA GLY A 143 10.67 8.14 -29.98
C GLY A 143 9.43 7.85 -29.14
N ILE A 144 9.59 7.69 -27.81
CA ILE A 144 8.48 7.46 -26.90
C ILE A 144 7.95 8.80 -26.38
N THR A 145 6.75 9.18 -26.76
CA THR A 145 6.10 10.42 -26.31
C THR A 145 4.97 10.18 -25.30
N ASP A 146 4.43 8.99 -25.27
CA ASP A 146 3.29 8.63 -24.41
C ASP A 146 3.59 7.41 -23.57
N VAL A 147 3.27 7.47 -22.28
CA VAL A 147 3.37 6.36 -21.35
C VAL A 147 2.01 6.14 -20.70
N VAL A 148 1.46 4.94 -20.86
CA VAL A 148 0.14 4.57 -20.35
C VAL A 148 0.32 3.60 -19.20
N ASN A 149 -0.07 3.99 -17.99
CA ASN A 149 -0.12 3.09 -16.83
C ASN A 149 -1.47 2.40 -16.76
N ILE A 150 -1.48 1.08 -16.84
CA ILE A 150 -2.68 0.24 -16.66
C ILE A 150 -2.55 -0.47 -15.31
N GLY A 151 -3.37 -0.06 -14.35
CA GLY A 151 -3.33 -0.61 -13.00
C GLY A 151 -4.56 -0.17 -12.22
N ILE A 152 -4.82 -0.79 -11.06
CA ILE A 152 -5.97 -0.45 -10.21
C ILE A 152 -5.53 -0.29 -8.76
N GLY A 153 -6.25 0.51 -7.98
CA GLY A 153 -5.94 0.76 -6.58
C GLY A 153 -4.53 1.33 -6.39
N GLY A 154 -3.69 0.68 -5.60
CA GLY A 154 -2.32 1.14 -5.34
C GLY A 154 -1.41 1.17 -6.57
N SER A 155 -1.73 0.39 -7.61
CA SER A 155 -1.01 0.40 -8.89
C SER A 155 -1.42 1.55 -9.81
N ASP A 156 -2.45 2.30 -9.46
CA ASP A 156 -2.92 3.51 -10.15
C ASP A 156 -2.74 4.75 -9.27
N LEU A 157 -3.38 4.76 -8.10
CA LEU A 157 -3.51 5.97 -7.26
C LEU A 157 -2.17 6.55 -6.82
N GLY A 158 -1.20 5.69 -6.45
CA GLY A 158 0.13 6.13 -6.05
C GLY A 158 0.90 6.82 -7.19
N PRO A 159 1.10 6.15 -8.33
CA PRO A 159 1.74 6.75 -9.51
C PRO A 159 1.00 8.00 -10.03
N HIS A 160 -0.32 7.97 -10.10
CA HIS A 160 -1.14 9.09 -10.56
C HIS A 160 -0.98 10.31 -9.64
N MET A 161 -1.08 10.10 -8.33
CA MET A 161 -0.85 11.15 -7.34
C MET A 161 0.55 11.75 -7.47
N ALA A 162 1.59 10.92 -7.63
CA ALA A 162 2.96 11.39 -7.76
C ALA A 162 3.14 12.23 -9.04
N VAL A 163 2.55 11.83 -10.16
CA VAL A 163 2.60 12.58 -11.41
C VAL A 163 1.92 13.95 -11.27
N LEU A 164 0.73 14.00 -10.66
CA LEU A 164 0.02 15.26 -10.44
C LEU A 164 0.78 16.18 -9.46
N ALA A 165 1.31 15.63 -8.37
CA ALA A 165 2.05 16.40 -7.38
C ALA A 165 3.37 16.97 -7.92
N LEU A 166 4.00 16.27 -8.87
CA LEU A 166 5.30 16.65 -9.44
C LEU A 166 5.19 17.24 -10.84
N GLU A 167 4.01 17.63 -11.28
CA GLU A 167 3.77 18.17 -12.63
C GLU A 167 4.72 19.33 -12.98
N ALA A 168 5.03 20.21 -12.03
CA ALA A 168 5.96 21.34 -12.24
C ALA A 168 7.41 20.90 -12.52
N TYR A 169 7.76 19.65 -12.19
CA TYR A 169 9.10 19.07 -12.37
C TYR A 169 9.15 18.04 -13.49
N ARG A 170 8.05 17.85 -14.21
CA ARG A 170 7.94 16.86 -15.28
C ARG A 170 8.91 17.18 -16.43
N ALA A 171 9.59 16.14 -16.92
CA ALA A 171 10.35 16.25 -18.16
C ALA A 171 9.43 16.61 -19.34
N GLN A 172 9.85 17.55 -20.17
CA GLN A 172 9.10 17.92 -21.37
C GLN A 172 9.10 16.78 -22.40
N GLY A 173 8.07 16.73 -23.24
CA GLY A 173 7.98 15.77 -24.33
C GLY A 173 7.38 14.42 -23.98
N LYS A 174 7.04 14.16 -22.69
CA LYS A 174 6.36 12.92 -22.26
C LYS A 174 4.95 13.24 -21.77
N ARG A 175 3.95 12.50 -22.23
CA ARG A 175 2.58 12.53 -21.70
C ARG A 175 2.32 11.26 -20.92
N LEU A 176 1.76 11.39 -19.73
CA LEU A 176 1.48 10.27 -18.85
C LEU A 176 -0.03 10.07 -18.76
N HIS A 177 -0.49 8.87 -19.03
CA HIS A 177 -1.89 8.48 -19.05
C HIS A 177 -2.13 7.38 -18.02
N PHE A 178 -3.32 7.35 -17.42
CA PHE A 178 -3.70 6.37 -16.42
C PHE A 178 -5.01 5.71 -16.84
N VAL A 179 -5.06 4.38 -16.74
CA VAL A 179 -6.25 3.56 -17.02
C VAL A 179 -6.44 2.62 -15.85
N SER A 180 -7.48 2.84 -15.08
CA SER A 180 -7.74 2.11 -13.85
C SER A 180 -9.07 1.38 -13.81
N ASN A 181 -10.06 1.83 -14.59
CA ASN A 181 -11.38 1.22 -14.62
C ASN A 181 -11.49 0.18 -15.75
N ILE A 182 -12.30 -0.87 -15.52
CA ILE A 182 -12.63 -1.84 -16.57
C ILE A 182 -13.60 -1.29 -17.63
N ASP A 183 -14.21 -0.13 -17.37
CA ASP A 183 -15.06 0.54 -18.34
C ASP A 183 -14.24 0.87 -19.61
N GLY A 184 -14.67 0.27 -20.72
CA GLY A 184 -13.99 0.44 -22.01
C GLY A 184 -13.91 1.88 -22.51
N HIS A 185 -14.74 2.79 -22.02
CA HIS A 185 -14.68 4.21 -22.41
C HIS A 185 -13.38 4.89 -21.91
N GLU A 186 -12.89 4.54 -20.72
CA GLU A 186 -11.65 5.11 -20.20
C GLU A 186 -10.46 4.74 -21.08
N LEU A 187 -10.26 3.45 -21.35
CA LEU A 187 -9.18 2.99 -22.22
C LEU A 187 -9.36 3.52 -23.65
N HIS A 188 -10.57 3.48 -24.20
CA HIS A 188 -10.85 3.97 -25.56
C HIS A 188 -10.49 5.45 -25.72
N ALA A 189 -10.89 6.29 -24.77
CA ALA A 189 -10.58 7.73 -24.81
C ALA A 189 -9.07 8.01 -24.81
N VAL A 190 -8.30 7.23 -24.05
CA VAL A 190 -6.84 7.32 -24.04
C VAL A 190 -6.28 6.90 -25.40
N LEU A 191 -6.67 5.72 -25.91
CA LEU A 191 -6.13 5.13 -27.14
C LEU A 191 -6.39 6.00 -28.40
N GLN A 192 -7.49 6.75 -28.44
CA GLN A 192 -7.80 7.64 -29.56
C GLN A 192 -6.74 8.72 -29.83
N SER A 193 -6.00 9.13 -28.81
CA SER A 193 -4.99 10.18 -28.91
C SER A 193 -3.57 9.67 -29.11
N LEU A 194 -3.38 8.34 -29.15
CA LEU A 194 -2.07 7.70 -29.16
C LEU A 194 -1.67 7.19 -30.53
N LYS A 195 -0.35 7.05 -30.72
CA LYS A 195 0.26 6.36 -31.84
C LYS A 195 1.06 5.18 -31.30
N PRO A 196 0.84 3.95 -31.76
CA PRO A 196 1.48 2.78 -31.20
C PRO A 196 3.01 2.87 -31.22
N GLU A 197 3.60 3.38 -32.28
CA GLU A 197 5.05 3.54 -32.45
C GLU A 197 5.69 4.52 -31.45
N HIS A 198 4.87 5.35 -30.77
CA HIS A 198 5.32 6.35 -29.80
C HIS A 198 4.81 6.08 -28.37
N THR A 199 4.18 4.94 -28.17
CA THR A 199 3.49 4.64 -26.90
C THR A 199 4.13 3.46 -26.15
N LEU A 200 4.46 3.69 -24.88
CA LEU A 200 4.85 2.64 -23.93
C LEU A 200 3.68 2.32 -23.01
N PHE A 201 3.33 1.04 -22.88
CA PHE A 201 2.35 0.57 -21.90
C PHE A 201 3.05 -0.05 -20.68
N LEU A 202 2.69 0.42 -19.48
CA LEU A 202 3.10 -0.15 -18.20
C LEU A 202 1.90 -0.89 -17.60
N VAL A 203 2.02 -2.20 -17.45
CA VAL A 203 0.98 -3.01 -16.80
C VAL A 203 1.39 -3.26 -15.36
N ALA A 204 0.75 -2.57 -14.43
CA ALA A 204 1.07 -2.62 -13.02
C ALA A 204 0.07 -3.51 -12.25
N SER A 205 0.53 -4.66 -11.79
CA SER A 205 -0.26 -5.57 -10.97
C SER A 205 0.64 -6.37 -10.03
N LYS A 206 0.23 -6.52 -8.77
CA LYS A 206 0.97 -7.31 -7.77
C LYS A 206 1.05 -8.80 -8.15
N THR A 207 -0.04 -9.35 -8.67
CA THR A 207 -0.19 -10.80 -8.93
C THR A 207 -0.37 -11.14 -10.40
N PHE A 208 -0.58 -10.15 -11.26
CA PHE A 208 -0.98 -10.32 -12.67
C PHE A 208 -2.24 -11.17 -12.86
N THR A 209 -3.13 -11.16 -11.86
CA THR A 209 -4.42 -11.88 -11.86
C THR A 209 -5.62 -10.95 -11.71
N THR A 210 -5.39 -9.64 -11.50
CA THR A 210 -6.47 -8.63 -11.38
C THR A 210 -7.21 -8.53 -12.71
N VAL A 211 -8.49 -8.90 -12.71
CA VAL A 211 -9.29 -9.07 -13.93
C VAL A 211 -9.35 -7.78 -14.75
N GLU A 212 -9.60 -6.65 -14.10
CA GLU A 212 -9.71 -5.34 -14.73
C GLU A 212 -8.40 -4.93 -15.40
N THR A 213 -7.29 -5.03 -14.69
CA THR A 213 -5.95 -4.70 -15.21
C THR A 213 -5.60 -5.58 -16.40
N MET A 214 -5.82 -6.89 -16.29
CA MET A 214 -5.49 -7.83 -17.38
C MET A 214 -6.43 -7.69 -18.58
N THR A 215 -7.68 -7.30 -18.38
CA THR A 215 -8.63 -7.04 -19.47
C THR A 215 -8.22 -5.78 -20.24
N ASN A 216 -7.92 -4.68 -19.55
CA ASN A 216 -7.44 -3.45 -20.19
C ASN A 216 -6.10 -3.68 -20.91
N ALA A 217 -5.17 -4.43 -20.29
CA ALA A 217 -3.89 -4.75 -20.92
C ALA A 217 -4.04 -5.54 -22.21
N ARG A 218 -4.94 -6.55 -22.26
CA ARG A 218 -5.24 -7.32 -23.49
C ARG A 218 -5.88 -6.44 -24.56
N SER A 219 -6.79 -5.55 -24.17
CA SER A 219 -7.43 -4.63 -25.10
C SER A 219 -6.43 -3.62 -25.68
N ALA A 220 -5.52 -3.09 -24.86
CA ALA A 220 -4.43 -2.24 -25.32
C ALA A 220 -3.47 -2.97 -26.26
N LEU A 221 -3.10 -4.23 -25.95
CA LEU A 221 -2.26 -5.06 -26.80
C LEU A 221 -2.94 -5.35 -28.15
N ALA A 222 -4.23 -5.66 -28.15
CA ALA A 222 -4.99 -5.90 -29.36
C ALA A 222 -5.04 -4.62 -30.23
N TRP A 223 -5.26 -3.46 -29.63
CA TRP A 223 -5.19 -2.18 -30.31
C TRP A 223 -3.79 -1.93 -30.91
N PHE A 224 -2.74 -2.18 -30.14
CA PHE A 224 -1.35 -1.98 -30.59
C PHE A 224 -1.06 -2.78 -31.85
N HIS A 225 -1.36 -4.06 -31.87
CA HIS A 225 -1.18 -4.93 -33.04
C HIS A 225 -2.09 -4.55 -34.23
N ALA A 226 -3.33 -4.14 -33.96
CA ALA A 226 -4.25 -3.73 -35.04
C ALA A 226 -3.78 -2.45 -35.75
N GLN A 227 -2.97 -1.63 -35.10
CA GLN A 227 -2.40 -0.40 -35.67
C GLN A 227 -0.99 -0.60 -36.27
N GLY A 228 -0.47 -1.83 -36.27
CA GLY A 228 0.83 -2.18 -36.88
C GLY A 228 2.04 -2.01 -35.96
N GLY A 229 1.80 -1.97 -34.63
CA GLY A 229 2.84 -1.95 -33.61
C GLY A 229 3.36 -3.36 -33.27
#